data_e40ef200d15191a716bee0baac5ba4e2
#
_entry.id   e40ef200d15191a716bee0baac5ba4e2
#
_cell.length_a   1.000
_cell.length_b   1.000
_cell.length_c   1.000
_cell.angle_alpha   90.00
_cell.angle_beta   90.00
_cell.angle_gamma   90.00
#
_symmetry.space_group_name_H-M   'P 1'
#
loop_
_entity.id
_entity.type
_entity.pdbx_description
1 polymer ?
#
loop_
_entity_poly.entity_id
_entity_poly.type
_entity_poly.pdbx_seq_one_letter_code
_entity_poly.pdbx_strand_id
1 'polypeptide(L)' 'MVKINGEKLDVAGKTIAEYLATTKYDPKRIAVERNGDIVPKAQYPDAVLEDGDSVEVVSFVGGG' A
#
# COMPACT_ATOMS: atom_id res chain seq x y z
N MET A 1 -1.79 -14.23 -2.61
CA MET A 1 -1.67 -12.99 -3.39
C MET A 1 -2.36 -11.84 -2.70
N VAL A 2 -1.82 -10.66 -2.84
CA VAL A 2 -2.43 -9.43 -2.38
C VAL A 2 -2.92 -8.66 -3.60
N LYS A 3 -4.16 -8.17 -3.54
CA LYS A 3 -4.71 -7.39 -4.65
C LYS A 3 -4.41 -5.92 -4.40
N ILE A 4 -3.64 -5.30 -5.28
CA ILE A 4 -3.28 -3.89 -5.14
C ILE A 4 -3.75 -3.16 -6.39
N ASN A 5 -4.67 -2.22 -6.21
CA ASN A 5 -5.28 -1.47 -7.31
C ASN A 5 -5.83 -2.41 -8.39
N GLY A 6 -6.45 -3.50 -7.95
CA GLY A 6 -7.05 -4.48 -8.85
C GLY A 6 -6.11 -5.52 -9.42
N GLU A 7 -4.82 -5.40 -9.15
CA GLU A 7 -3.81 -6.32 -9.68
C GLU A 7 -3.34 -7.26 -8.57
N LYS A 8 -3.29 -8.55 -8.86
CA LYS A 8 -2.84 -9.55 -7.89
C LYS A 8 -1.32 -9.63 -7.91
N LEU A 9 -0.70 -9.37 -6.77
CA LEU A 9 0.74 -9.35 -6.63
C LEU A 9 1.18 -10.30 -5.53
N ASP A 10 2.36 -10.88 -5.70
CA ASP A 10 2.92 -11.81 -4.73
C ASP A 10 3.76 -11.04 -3.70
N VAL A 11 3.08 -10.30 -2.85
CA VAL A 11 3.74 -9.46 -1.85
C VAL A 11 3.26 -9.75 -0.42
N ALA A 12 2.57 -10.87 -0.23
CA ALA A 12 2.18 -11.29 1.12
C ALA A 12 3.43 -11.50 1.96
N GLY A 13 3.40 -11.04 3.20
CA GLY A 13 4.53 -11.13 4.10
C GLY A 13 5.41 -9.88 4.10
N LYS A 14 5.25 -9.01 3.11
CA LYS A 14 5.98 -7.74 3.10
C LYS A 14 5.16 -6.69 3.83
N THR A 15 5.83 -5.72 4.44
CA THR A 15 5.13 -4.58 4.99
C THR A 15 4.73 -3.63 3.86
N ILE A 16 3.79 -2.74 4.15
CA ILE A 16 3.40 -1.72 3.17
C ILE A 16 4.61 -0.88 2.78
N ALA A 17 5.45 -0.51 3.75
CA ALA A 17 6.66 0.26 3.46
C ALA A 17 7.59 -0.51 2.53
N GLU A 18 7.78 -1.80 2.75
CA GLU A 18 8.62 -2.62 1.89
C GLU A 18 8.07 -2.70 0.47
N TYR A 19 6.75 -2.87 0.35
CA TYR A 19 6.12 -2.89 -0.96
C TYR A 19 6.32 -1.55 -1.68
N LEU A 20 6.05 -0.44 -0.99
CA LEU A 20 6.18 0.89 -1.60
C LEU A 20 7.60 1.18 -2.04
N ALA A 21 8.59 0.64 -1.33
CA ALA A 21 10.00 0.81 -1.70
C ALA A 21 10.34 0.18 -3.05
N THR A 22 9.53 -0.79 -3.50
CA THR A 22 9.75 -1.43 -4.81
C THR A 22 9.03 -0.69 -5.94
N THR A 23 8.30 0.37 -5.62
CA THR A 23 7.50 1.12 -6.58
C THR A 23 8.05 2.53 -6.73
N LYS A 24 7.44 3.29 -7.65
CA LYS A 24 7.78 4.70 -7.82
C LYS A 24 6.90 5.62 -6.98
N TYR A 25 6.02 5.05 -6.15
CA TYR A 25 5.19 5.86 -5.28
C TYR A 25 6.03 6.60 -4.25
N ASP A 26 5.68 7.86 -4.02
CA ASP A 26 6.23 8.64 -2.93
C ASP A 26 5.29 8.50 -1.74
N PRO A 27 5.71 7.87 -0.64
CA PRO A 27 4.83 7.67 0.51
C PRO A 27 4.23 8.97 1.06
N LYS A 28 4.87 10.09 0.80
CA LYS A 28 4.36 11.39 1.25
C LYS A 28 3.21 11.91 0.39
N ARG A 29 2.99 11.31 -0.77
CA ARG A 29 2.03 11.80 -1.75
C ARG A 29 0.97 10.78 -2.09
N ILE A 30 0.83 9.77 -1.25
CA ILE A 30 -0.16 8.72 -1.45
C ILE A 30 -0.96 8.48 -0.18
N ALA A 31 -2.10 7.83 -0.36
CA ALA A 31 -2.85 7.26 0.74
C ALA A 31 -3.02 5.77 0.43
N VAL A 32 -2.98 4.95 1.45
CA VAL A 32 -3.17 3.51 1.32
C VAL A 32 -4.41 3.10 2.09
N GLU A 33 -5.29 2.37 1.40
CA GLU A 33 -6.43 1.72 2.04
C GLU A 33 -6.21 0.22 2.01
N ARG A 34 -6.54 -0.44 3.10
CA ARG A 34 -6.44 -1.89 3.20
C ARG A 34 -7.77 -2.43 3.65
N ASN A 35 -8.40 -3.22 2.81
CA ASN A 35 -9.71 -3.80 3.10
C ASN A 35 -10.75 -2.75 3.51
N GLY A 36 -10.69 -1.58 2.87
CA GLY A 36 -11.63 -0.50 3.10
C GLY A 36 -11.22 0.49 4.20
N ASP A 37 -10.12 0.22 4.90
CA ASP A 37 -9.67 1.09 5.99
C ASP A 37 -8.38 1.81 5.60
N ILE A 38 -8.32 3.10 5.93
CA ILE A 38 -7.11 3.87 5.68
C ILE A 38 -6.02 3.43 6.67
N VAL A 39 -4.82 3.20 6.14
CA VAL A 39 -3.67 2.85 6.94
C VAL A 39 -2.86 4.13 7.19
N PRO A 40 -2.67 4.53 8.44
CA PRO A 40 -1.83 5.70 8.76
C PRO A 40 -0.39 5.49 8.28
N LYS A 41 0.24 6.53 7.80
CA LYS A 41 1.61 6.44 7.30
C LYS A 41 2.59 5.91 8.33
N ALA A 42 2.38 6.27 9.60
CA ALA A 42 3.24 5.81 10.68
C ALA A 42 3.22 4.29 10.82
N GLN A 43 2.19 3.62 10.31
CA GLN A 43 2.05 2.17 10.40
C GLN A 43 2.61 1.43 9.19
N TYR A 44 3.00 2.12 8.14
CA TYR A 44 3.49 1.45 6.93
C TYR A 44 4.65 0.47 7.21
N PRO A 45 5.62 0.80 8.06
CA PRO A 45 6.70 -0.15 8.32
C PRO A 45 6.27 -1.38 9.13
N ASP A 46 5.14 -1.30 9.81
CA ASP A 46 4.66 -2.37 10.67
C ASP A 46 3.47 -3.13 10.10
N ALA A 47 2.82 -2.59 9.08
CA ALA A 47 1.63 -3.19 8.51
C ALA A 47 2.03 -4.26 7.50
N VAL A 48 1.94 -5.51 7.90
CA VAL A 48 2.29 -6.65 7.05
C VAL A 48 1.12 -6.99 6.15
N LEU A 49 1.39 -7.08 4.85
CA LEU A 49 0.38 -7.48 3.87
C LEU A 49 0.15 -8.98 3.98
N GLU A 50 -1.11 -9.39 3.90
CA GLU A 50 -1.50 -10.78 4.04
C GLU A 50 -2.20 -11.27 2.79
N ASP A 51 -2.09 -12.56 2.56
CA ASP A 51 -2.75 -13.20 1.43
C ASP A 51 -4.26 -12.92 1.51
N GLY A 52 -4.84 -12.50 0.41
CA GLY A 52 -6.25 -12.17 0.35
C GLY A 52 -6.57 -10.71 0.64
N ASP A 53 -5.60 -9.92 1.07
CA ASP A 53 -5.83 -8.50 1.29
C ASP A 53 -6.19 -7.78 -0.01
N SER A 54 -7.05 -6.77 0.11
CA SER A 54 -7.37 -5.86 -0.97
C SER A 54 -6.87 -4.48 -0.58
N VAL A 55 -5.95 -3.95 -1.37
CA VAL A 55 -5.26 -2.71 -1.06
C VAL A 55 -5.44 -1.73 -2.21
N GLU A 56 -5.67 -0.47 -1.87
CA GLU A 56 -5.70 0.60 -2.86
C GLU A 56 -4.68 1.65 -2.49
N VAL A 57 -3.91 2.06 -3.48
CA VAL A 57 -2.94 3.14 -3.34
C VAL A 57 -3.40 4.28 -4.23
N VAL A 58 -3.64 5.43 -3.62
CA VAL A 58 -4.12 6.62 -4.32
C VAL A 58 -3.03 7.68 -4.27
N SER A 59 -2.67 8.22 -5.42
CA SER A 59 -1.69 9.30 -5.50
C SER A 59 -2.40 10.65 -5.47
N PHE A 60 -1.84 11.59 -4.74
CA PHE A 60 -2.32 12.98 -4.74
C PHE A 60 -1.61 13.72 -5.85
N VAL A 61 -2.39 14.10 -6.86
CA VAL A 61 -1.85 14.80 -8.02
C VAL A 61 -1.77 16.29 -7.73
N GLY A 62 -0.66 16.88 -8.12
CA GLY A 62 -0.51 18.33 -8.02
C GLY A 62 -0.54 18.85 -6.60
N GLY A 63 -0.36 17.99 -5.66
CA GLY A 63 -0.36 18.36 -4.27
C GLY A 63 0.74 19.32 -3.93
N GLY A 64 1.17 19.87 -4.90
CA GLY A 64 2.27 20.87 -4.82
C GLY A 64 2.55 21.19 -3.68
#